data_202dd084b9be1f3534f3f6383c415a36
#
_entry.id   202dd084b9be1f3534f3f6383c415a36
#
_cell.length_a   1.000
_cell.length_b   1.000
_cell.length_c   1.000
_cell.angle_alpha   90.00
_cell.angle_beta   90.00
_cell.angle_gamma   90.00
#
_symmetry.space_group_name_H-M   'P 1'
#
loop_
_entity.id
_entity.type
_entity.pdbx_description
1 polymer ?
#
loop_
_entity_poly.entity_id
_entity_poly.type
_entity_poly.pdbx_seq_one_letter_code
_entity_poly.pdbx_strand_id
1 'polypeptide(L)'
;YTLDQTRYDLIRRIADNSGMIPDEGISLENAEEYIRRSILFTGIHNGEKVLYMPDELVNIFVSEDGSELKSIVDRNTEWILLTQGLLYYYGVMNLTDYTKKMEELTGRKIADSSEFMNILYSAGEFYGQFKLTLHGFKNSKILDEEKIINYHRQAKVEFYPFTTLFQYT
;
A
#
# COMPACT_ATOMS: atom_id res chain seq x y z
N TYR A 1 10.97 -5.22 -2.07
CA TYR A 1 9.61 -5.62 -2.50
C TYR A 1 8.57 -4.73 -1.83
N THR A 2 7.73 -4.02 -2.62
CA THR A 2 6.67 -3.12 -2.12
C THR A 2 5.27 -3.76 -2.16
N LEU A 3 5.18 -5.05 -2.50
CA LEU A 3 3.91 -5.76 -2.63
C LEU A 3 3.22 -5.92 -1.28
N ASP A 4 1.92 -5.67 -1.27
CA ASP A 4 0.96 -6.13 -0.26
C ASP A 4 0.08 -7.24 -0.86
N GLN A 5 -0.86 -7.76 -0.10
CA GLN A 5 -1.68 -8.89 -0.53
C GLN A 5 -2.45 -8.60 -1.82
N THR A 6 -3.10 -7.45 -1.93
CA THR A 6 -3.88 -7.10 -3.13
C THR A 6 -3.01 -7.02 -4.38
N ARG A 7 -1.84 -6.39 -4.26
CA ARG A 7 -0.89 -6.24 -5.36
C ARG A 7 -0.20 -7.56 -5.70
N TYR A 8 0.12 -8.37 -4.68
CA TYR A 8 0.65 -9.71 -4.86
C TYR A 8 -0.35 -10.62 -5.60
N ASP A 9 -1.64 -10.62 -5.20
CA ASP A 9 -2.67 -11.45 -5.82
C ASP A 9 -2.86 -11.13 -7.30
N LEU A 10 -2.80 -9.85 -7.68
CA LEU A 10 -2.86 -9.43 -9.09
C LEU A 10 -1.69 -10.02 -9.89
N ILE A 11 -0.46 -9.82 -9.42
CA ILE A 11 0.75 -10.30 -10.11
C ILE A 11 0.75 -11.83 -10.18
N ARG A 12 0.38 -12.51 -9.10
CA ARG A 12 0.27 -13.96 -9.03
C ARG A 12 -0.77 -14.48 -10.02
N ARG A 13 -1.96 -13.88 -10.05
CA ARG A 13 -3.01 -14.25 -11.00
C ARG A 13 -2.53 -14.17 -12.45
N ILE A 14 -1.75 -13.14 -12.80
CA ILE A 14 -1.19 -13.00 -14.15
C ILE A 14 -0.15 -14.11 -14.39
N ALA A 15 0.76 -14.35 -13.45
CA ALA A 15 1.79 -15.37 -13.56
C ALA A 15 1.19 -16.79 -13.69
N ASP A 16 0.19 -17.14 -12.89
CA ASP A 16 -0.50 -18.43 -12.91
C ASP A 16 -1.29 -18.66 -14.23
N ASN A 17 -1.59 -17.58 -14.96
CA ASN A 17 -2.24 -17.63 -16.29
C ASN A 17 -1.24 -17.41 -17.45
N SER A 18 -0.03 -17.93 -17.31
CA SER A 18 1.00 -17.83 -18.35
C SER A 18 1.33 -16.40 -18.75
N GLY A 19 1.32 -15.49 -17.77
CA GLY A 19 1.67 -14.09 -17.96
C GLY A 19 0.56 -13.21 -18.56
N MET A 20 -0.66 -13.71 -18.77
CA MET A 20 -1.73 -12.96 -19.44
C MET A 20 -3.09 -13.22 -18.83
N ILE A 21 -3.89 -12.15 -18.65
CA ILE A 21 -5.28 -12.24 -18.22
C ILE A 21 -6.15 -11.26 -19.01
N PRO A 22 -7.46 -11.54 -19.19
CA PRO A 22 -8.39 -10.56 -19.73
C PRO A 22 -8.42 -9.29 -18.90
N ASP A 23 -8.56 -8.14 -19.55
CA ASP A 23 -8.67 -6.82 -18.91
C ASP A 23 -10.01 -6.62 -18.17
N GLU A 24 -11.00 -7.44 -18.52
CA GLU A 24 -12.33 -7.36 -17.92
C GLU A 24 -12.32 -7.59 -16.41
N GLY A 25 -12.86 -6.60 -15.67
CA GLY A 25 -13.02 -6.67 -14.20
C GLY A 25 -11.76 -6.31 -13.41
N ILE A 26 -10.69 -5.89 -14.09
CA ILE A 26 -9.54 -5.30 -13.42
C ILE A 26 -9.71 -3.79 -13.45
N SER A 27 -9.69 -3.15 -12.28
CA SER A 27 -9.57 -1.69 -12.26
C SER A 27 -8.24 -1.32 -12.93
N LEU A 28 -8.32 -0.62 -14.08
CA LEU A 28 -7.12 -0.10 -14.75
C LEU A 28 -6.30 0.78 -13.80
N GLU A 29 -6.96 1.48 -12.87
CA GLU A 29 -6.30 2.24 -11.81
C GLU A 29 -5.34 1.37 -10.99
N ASN A 30 -5.74 0.13 -10.68
CA ASN A 30 -4.89 -0.84 -9.96
C ASN A 30 -3.73 -1.39 -10.82
N ALA A 31 -3.84 -1.37 -12.14
CA ALA A 31 -2.78 -1.80 -13.05
C ALA A 31 -1.86 -0.65 -13.48
N GLU A 32 -2.31 0.59 -13.40
CA GLU A 32 -1.63 1.77 -13.94
C GLU A 32 -0.21 1.96 -13.38
N GLU A 33 -0.01 1.72 -12.09
CA GLU A 33 1.31 1.81 -11.47
C GLU A 33 2.29 0.82 -12.10
N TYR A 34 1.84 -0.41 -12.33
CA TYR A 34 2.66 -1.47 -12.94
C TYR A 34 2.92 -1.22 -14.43
N ILE A 35 1.93 -0.66 -15.13
CA ILE A 35 2.08 -0.26 -16.54
C ILE A 35 3.11 0.87 -16.66
N ARG A 36 3.00 1.88 -15.82
CA ARG A 36 3.94 3.00 -15.76
C ARG A 36 5.37 2.57 -15.43
N ARG A 37 5.54 1.50 -14.65
CA ARG A 37 6.82 0.89 -14.31
C ARG A 37 7.30 -0.15 -15.30
N SER A 38 6.58 -0.36 -16.42
CA SER A 38 6.89 -1.37 -17.44
C SER A 38 6.97 -2.81 -16.88
N ILE A 39 6.17 -3.10 -15.85
CA ILE A 39 6.00 -4.45 -15.29
C ILE A 39 4.84 -5.15 -15.97
N LEU A 40 3.75 -4.42 -16.21
CA LEU A 40 2.58 -4.91 -16.94
C LEU A 40 2.37 -4.08 -18.21
N PHE A 41 1.74 -4.70 -19.19
CA PHE A 41 1.40 -4.09 -20.46
C PHE A 41 -0.03 -4.41 -20.83
N THR A 42 -0.66 -3.52 -21.60
CA THR A 42 -1.97 -3.77 -22.22
C THR A 42 -1.79 -4.19 -23.68
N GLY A 43 -2.66 -5.05 -24.16
CA GLY A 43 -2.62 -5.51 -25.54
C GLY A 43 -3.97 -6.04 -26.02
N ILE A 44 -3.99 -6.61 -27.24
CA ILE A 44 -5.12 -7.33 -27.80
C ILE A 44 -4.64 -8.74 -28.12
N HIS A 45 -5.31 -9.75 -27.56
CA HIS A 45 -5.07 -11.15 -27.86
C HIS A 45 -6.39 -11.81 -28.28
N ASN A 46 -6.40 -12.43 -29.47
CA ASN A 46 -7.61 -13.03 -30.06
C ASN A 46 -8.84 -12.08 -30.11
N GLY A 47 -8.62 -10.78 -30.29
CA GLY A 47 -9.68 -9.77 -30.36
C GLY A 47 -10.15 -9.24 -29.00
N GLU A 48 -9.64 -9.76 -27.89
CA GLU A 48 -9.94 -9.31 -26.53
C GLU A 48 -8.82 -8.46 -25.95
N LYS A 49 -9.19 -7.47 -25.14
CA LYS A 49 -8.20 -6.69 -24.39
C LYS A 49 -7.62 -7.53 -23.26
N VAL A 50 -6.31 -7.47 -23.14
CA VAL A 50 -5.57 -8.25 -22.14
C VAL A 50 -4.58 -7.36 -21.40
N LEU A 51 -4.31 -7.76 -20.15
CA LEU A 51 -3.19 -7.31 -19.35
C LEU A 51 -2.15 -8.42 -19.32
N TYR A 52 -0.89 -8.11 -19.63
CA TYR A 52 0.14 -9.13 -19.68
C TYR A 52 1.45 -8.67 -19.03
N MET A 53 2.20 -9.64 -18.56
CA MET A 53 3.54 -9.53 -17.98
C MET A 53 4.52 -10.30 -18.87
N PRO A 54 5.67 -9.71 -19.25
CA PRO A 54 6.71 -10.42 -20.01
C PRO A 54 7.18 -11.71 -19.30
N ASP A 55 7.51 -12.75 -20.10
CA ASP A 55 7.92 -14.05 -19.57
C ASP A 55 9.09 -13.98 -18.62
N GLU A 56 10.03 -13.05 -18.84
CA GLU A 56 11.19 -12.84 -17.99
C GLU A 56 10.74 -12.40 -16.57
N LEU A 57 9.74 -11.51 -16.49
CA LEU A 57 9.21 -11.05 -15.21
C LEU A 57 8.35 -12.11 -14.53
N VAL A 58 7.60 -12.91 -15.30
CA VAL A 58 6.87 -14.08 -14.80
C VAL A 58 7.85 -15.05 -14.15
N ASN A 59 8.95 -15.40 -14.84
CA ASN A 59 9.94 -16.33 -14.34
C ASN A 59 10.64 -15.81 -13.07
N ILE A 60 10.98 -14.52 -13.02
CA ILE A 60 11.53 -13.89 -11.82
C ILE A 60 10.52 -13.98 -10.65
N PHE A 61 9.27 -13.61 -10.89
CA PHE A 61 8.24 -13.67 -9.85
C PHE A 61 8.06 -15.09 -9.30
N VAL A 62 7.93 -16.08 -10.20
CA VAL A 62 7.75 -17.49 -9.81
C VAL A 62 8.94 -18.01 -9.02
N SER A 63 10.17 -17.61 -9.38
CA SER A 63 11.38 -18.04 -8.65
C SER A 63 11.47 -17.45 -7.24
N GLU A 64 10.91 -16.26 -7.04
CA GLU A 64 10.92 -15.56 -5.76
C GLU A 64 9.67 -15.84 -4.90
N ASP A 65 8.62 -16.48 -5.49
CA ASP A 65 7.35 -16.74 -4.83
C ASP A 65 7.44 -17.87 -3.80
N GLY A 66 8.07 -17.57 -2.70
CA GLY A 66 8.29 -18.47 -1.57
C GLY A 66 7.76 -17.92 -0.24
N SER A 67 8.09 -18.62 0.84
CA SER A 67 7.70 -18.23 2.20
C SER A 67 8.27 -16.88 2.62
N GLU A 68 9.44 -16.50 2.11
CA GLU A 68 10.07 -15.22 2.39
C GLU A 68 9.25 -14.06 1.78
N LEU A 69 8.91 -14.14 0.49
CA LEU A 69 8.07 -13.14 -0.17
C LEU A 69 6.71 -13.02 0.51
N LYS A 70 6.08 -14.14 0.89
CA LYS A 70 4.80 -14.13 1.61
C LYS A 70 4.90 -13.41 2.94
N SER A 71 5.95 -13.64 3.72
CA SER A 71 6.17 -12.93 4.98
C SER A 71 6.33 -11.42 4.79
N ILE A 72 7.01 -11.00 3.71
CA ILE A 72 7.14 -9.59 3.33
C ILE A 72 5.78 -9.00 2.95
N VAL A 73 5.00 -9.72 2.14
CA VAL A 73 3.65 -9.31 1.71
C VAL A 73 2.72 -9.14 2.91
N ASP A 74 2.71 -10.08 3.85
CA ASP A 74 1.91 -10.00 5.07
C ASP A 74 2.27 -8.78 5.91
N ARG A 75 3.58 -8.55 6.13
CA ARG A 75 4.09 -7.37 6.84
C ARG A 75 3.67 -6.07 6.16
N ASN A 76 3.85 -5.98 4.85
CA ASN A 76 3.52 -4.78 4.09
C ASN A 76 2.01 -4.51 4.12
N THR A 77 1.20 -5.57 4.02
CA THR A 77 -0.27 -5.48 4.13
C THR A 77 -0.68 -4.90 5.48
N GLU A 78 -0.11 -5.42 6.57
CA GLU A 78 -0.36 -4.91 7.91
C GLU A 78 0.00 -3.41 8.02
N TRP A 79 1.17 -3.01 7.55
CA TRP A 79 1.61 -1.61 7.59
C TRP A 79 0.67 -0.68 6.81
N ILE A 80 0.23 -1.10 5.64
CA ILE A 80 -0.66 -0.30 4.78
C ILE A 80 -2.05 -0.17 5.40
N LEU A 81 -2.63 -1.26 5.89
CA LEU A 81 -3.95 -1.25 6.55
C LEU A 81 -3.94 -0.38 7.81
N LEU A 82 -2.89 -0.50 8.64
CA LEU A 82 -2.73 0.35 9.82
C LEU A 82 -2.58 1.83 9.43
N THR A 83 -1.83 2.13 8.36
CA THR A 83 -1.68 3.49 7.85
C THR A 83 -3.02 4.07 7.41
N GLN A 84 -3.79 3.32 6.62
CA GLN A 84 -5.11 3.72 6.18
C GLN A 84 -6.04 4.01 7.37
N GLY A 85 -6.05 3.12 8.37
CA GLY A 85 -6.84 3.26 9.59
C GLY A 85 -6.42 4.48 10.42
N LEU A 86 -5.12 4.66 10.68
CA LEU A 86 -4.59 5.81 11.42
C LEU A 86 -4.96 7.13 10.74
N LEU A 87 -4.76 7.22 9.43
CA LEU A 87 -5.03 8.45 8.70
C LEU A 87 -6.52 8.69 8.43
N TYR A 88 -7.32 7.63 8.41
CA TYR A 88 -8.78 7.78 8.41
C TYR A 88 -9.25 8.47 9.70
N TYR A 89 -8.66 8.11 10.83
CA TYR A 89 -9.08 8.59 12.15
C TYR A 89 -8.47 9.96 12.50
N TYR A 90 -7.16 10.11 12.30
CA TYR A 90 -6.43 11.32 12.71
C TYR A 90 -6.30 12.36 11.59
N GLY A 91 -6.55 11.99 10.36
CA GLY A 91 -6.43 12.85 9.19
C GLY A 91 -5.01 13.15 8.76
N VAL A 92 -4.19 13.64 9.70
CA VAL A 92 -2.76 13.99 9.48
C VAL A 92 -1.93 13.52 10.67
N MET A 93 -0.77 12.95 10.41
CA MET A 93 0.20 12.56 11.45
C MET A 93 1.62 12.93 11.00
N ASN A 94 2.38 13.61 11.87
CA ASN A 94 3.81 13.81 11.60
C ASN A 94 4.58 12.48 11.66
N LEU A 95 5.74 12.43 11.01
CA LEU A 95 6.50 11.19 10.85
C LEU A 95 6.93 10.56 12.18
N THR A 96 7.27 11.38 13.17
CA THR A 96 7.74 10.88 14.46
C THR A 96 6.63 10.16 15.22
N ASP A 97 5.47 10.80 15.37
CA ASP A 97 4.31 10.21 16.06
C ASP A 97 3.76 9.02 15.28
N TYR A 98 3.75 9.12 13.96
CA TYR A 98 3.31 8.06 13.08
C TYR A 98 4.20 6.81 13.23
N THR A 99 5.53 6.94 13.12
CA THR A 99 6.46 5.83 13.27
C THR A 99 6.35 5.18 14.65
N LYS A 100 6.31 6.01 15.71
CA LYS A 100 6.10 5.52 17.07
C LYS A 100 4.81 4.71 17.19
N LYS A 101 3.71 5.22 16.64
CA LYS A 101 2.42 4.54 16.68
C LYS A 101 2.43 3.23 15.88
N MET A 102 3.08 3.20 14.73
CA MET A 102 3.24 1.97 13.95
C MET A 102 4.04 0.91 14.72
N GLU A 103 5.14 1.29 15.39
CA GLU A 103 5.91 0.37 16.23
C GLU A 103 5.10 -0.15 17.43
N GLU A 104 4.30 0.72 18.06
CA GLU A 104 3.41 0.32 19.15
C GLU A 104 2.36 -0.70 18.70
N LEU A 105 1.69 -0.44 17.57
CA LEU A 105 0.60 -1.28 17.06
C LEU A 105 1.09 -2.64 16.53
N THR A 106 2.24 -2.67 15.88
CA THR A 106 2.82 -3.90 15.33
C THR A 106 3.64 -4.69 16.33
N GLY A 107 4.02 -4.08 17.45
CA GLY A 107 4.96 -4.65 18.42
C GLY A 107 6.36 -4.85 17.87
N ARG A 108 6.69 -4.26 16.73
CA ARG A 108 7.96 -4.42 16.01
C ARG A 108 8.62 -3.08 15.75
N LYS A 109 9.96 -3.04 15.88
CA LYS A 109 10.74 -1.87 15.49
C LYS A 109 10.87 -1.77 13.98
N ILE A 110 10.81 -0.56 13.45
CA ILE A 110 11.07 -0.27 12.05
C ILE A 110 12.59 -0.18 11.87
N ALA A 111 13.20 -1.32 11.49
CA ALA A 111 14.65 -1.42 11.36
C ALA A 111 15.19 -0.66 10.15
N ASP A 112 14.47 -0.67 9.02
CA ASP A 112 14.81 0.08 7.81
C ASP A 112 13.73 1.09 7.49
N SER A 113 14.01 2.35 7.86
CA SER A 113 13.10 3.46 7.59
C SER A 113 12.94 3.74 6.10
N SER A 114 13.95 3.47 5.28
CA SER A 114 13.87 3.69 3.82
C SER A 114 12.96 2.67 3.17
N GLU A 115 13.09 1.38 3.52
CA GLU A 115 12.17 0.35 3.06
C GLU A 115 10.73 0.66 3.46
N PHE A 116 10.52 0.99 4.74
CA PHE A 116 9.21 1.33 5.28
C PHE A 116 8.55 2.50 4.52
N MET A 117 9.28 3.59 4.32
CA MET A 117 8.80 4.75 3.58
C MET A 117 8.51 4.44 2.12
N ASN A 118 9.33 3.62 1.45
CA ASN A 118 9.12 3.22 0.07
C ASN A 118 7.84 2.38 -0.09
N ILE A 119 7.56 1.47 0.85
CA ILE A 119 6.34 0.67 0.85
C ILE A 119 5.11 1.57 0.96
N LEU A 120 5.11 2.51 1.90
CA LEU A 120 3.98 3.40 2.12
C LEU A 120 3.82 4.42 0.99
N TYR A 121 4.92 4.96 0.45
CA TYR A 121 4.85 5.83 -0.71
C TYR A 121 4.22 5.10 -1.91
N SER A 122 4.70 3.91 -2.23
CA SER A 122 4.15 3.08 -3.30
C SER A 122 2.67 2.73 -3.07
N ALA A 123 2.27 2.45 -1.83
CA ALA A 123 0.88 2.19 -1.48
C ALA A 123 0.00 3.46 -1.60
N GLY A 124 0.52 4.61 -1.20
CA GLY A 124 -0.15 5.90 -1.36
C GLY A 124 -0.47 6.22 -2.81
N GLU A 125 0.50 5.99 -3.71
CA GLU A 125 0.32 6.16 -5.16
C GLU A 125 -0.68 5.15 -5.74
N PHE A 126 -0.63 3.90 -5.29
CA PHE A 126 -1.50 2.84 -5.79
C PHE A 126 -2.95 3.00 -5.31
N TYR A 127 -3.17 3.21 -4.02
CA TYR A 127 -4.51 3.29 -3.44
C TYR A 127 -5.12 4.69 -3.46
N GLY A 128 -4.32 5.73 -3.61
CA GLY A 128 -4.78 7.12 -3.58
C GLY A 128 -5.41 7.59 -2.27
N GLN A 129 -5.36 6.76 -1.21
CA GLN A 129 -6.06 7.03 0.06
C GLN A 129 -5.28 7.91 1.02
N PHE A 130 -3.98 7.94 0.90
CA PHE A 130 -3.09 8.77 1.69
C PHE A 130 -1.87 9.20 0.89
N LYS A 131 -1.18 10.21 1.37
CA LYS A 131 0.04 10.71 0.75
C LYS A 131 0.99 11.31 1.78
N LEU A 132 2.27 11.33 1.43
CA LEU A 132 3.32 12.00 2.18
C LEU A 132 3.34 13.49 1.80
N THR A 133 3.43 14.35 2.82
CA THR A 133 3.56 15.82 2.69
C THR A 133 4.73 16.32 3.52
N LEU A 134 4.96 17.63 3.51
CA LEU A 134 5.98 18.26 4.38
C LEU A 134 5.67 18.10 5.87
N HIS A 135 4.41 17.89 6.23
CA HIS A 135 3.96 17.72 7.62
C HIS A 135 3.89 16.28 8.08
N GLY A 136 4.12 15.32 7.17
CA GLY A 136 4.02 13.89 7.43
C GLY A 136 3.00 13.19 6.53
N PHE A 137 2.40 12.12 7.00
CA PHE A 137 1.34 11.44 6.25
C PHE A 137 -0.02 12.08 6.47
N LYS A 138 -0.79 12.22 5.40
CA LYS A 138 -2.17 12.67 5.46
C LYS A 138 -3.14 11.80 4.66
N ASN A 139 -4.38 11.73 5.11
CA ASN A 139 -5.48 11.19 4.33
C ASN A 139 -5.72 12.09 3.11
N SER A 140 -5.87 11.50 1.92
CA SER A 140 -6.04 12.25 0.66
C SER A 140 -7.29 13.13 0.64
N LYS A 141 -8.31 12.82 1.45
CA LYS A 141 -9.53 13.63 1.58
C LYS A 141 -9.35 14.92 2.38
N ILE A 142 -8.24 15.06 3.12
CA ILE A 142 -7.95 16.29 3.88
C ILE A 142 -7.49 17.38 2.93
N LEU A 143 -8.24 18.47 2.85
CA LEU A 143 -7.90 19.64 2.02
C LEU A 143 -6.93 20.58 2.72
N ASP A 144 -7.15 20.82 4.01
CA ASP A 144 -6.38 21.75 4.85
C ASP A 144 -5.72 21.00 6.00
N GLU A 145 -4.47 20.60 5.78
CA GLU A 145 -3.71 19.84 6.78
C GLU A 145 -3.26 20.70 7.96
N GLU A 146 -2.99 21.99 7.74
CA GLU A 146 -2.58 22.90 8.82
C GLU A 146 -3.70 23.08 9.85
N LYS A 147 -4.94 23.17 9.37
CA LYS A 147 -6.11 23.25 10.24
C LYS A 147 -6.25 22.02 11.14
N ILE A 148 -6.04 20.82 10.59
CA ILE A 148 -6.09 19.58 11.37
C ILE A 148 -4.95 19.55 12.40
N ILE A 149 -3.73 19.90 12.01
CA ILE A 149 -2.56 19.96 12.90
C ILE A 149 -2.81 20.95 14.05
N ASN A 150 -3.39 22.11 13.76
CA ASN A 150 -3.72 23.09 14.78
C ASN A 150 -4.79 22.58 15.74
N TYR A 151 -5.82 21.84 15.26
CA TYR A 151 -6.77 21.17 16.13
C TYR A 151 -6.11 20.16 17.05
N HIS A 152 -5.21 19.31 16.53
CA HIS A 152 -4.48 18.33 17.33
C HIS A 152 -3.69 19.01 18.45
N ARG A 153 -3.00 20.13 18.15
CA ARG A 153 -2.24 20.89 19.15
C ARG A 153 -3.13 21.51 20.23
N GLN A 154 -4.24 22.12 19.84
CA GLN A 154 -5.19 22.75 20.77
C GLN A 154 -5.91 21.73 21.66
N ALA A 155 -6.33 20.63 21.09
CA ALA A 155 -7.04 19.57 21.79
C ALA A 155 -6.10 18.70 22.65
N LYS A 156 -4.77 18.88 22.57
CA LYS A 156 -3.77 18.00 23.19
C LYS A 156 -4.07 16.54 22.92
N VAL A 157 -4.37 16.24 21.64
CA VAL A 157 -4.75 14.90 21.21
C VAL A 157 -3.62 13.92 21.51
N GLU A 158 -3.85 13.05 22.48
CA GLU A 158 -3.05 11.85 22.64
C GLU A 158 -3.56 10.85 21.58
N PHE A 159 -2.64 10.34 20.76
CA PHE A 159 -3.00 9.31 19.78
C PHE A 159 -3.29 8.00 20.50
N TYR A 160 -4.59 7.77 20.81
CA TYR A 160 -5.04 6.56 21.51
C TYR A 160 -4.76 5.30 20.70
N PRO A 161 -4.34 4.21 21.35
CA PRO A 161 -4.17 2.94 20.65
C PRO A 161 -5.52 2.40 20.14
N PHE A 162 -5.55 1.90 18.92
CA PHE A 162 -6.72 1.36 18.21
C PHE A 162 -7.31 0.07 18.80
N THR A 163 -6.78 -0.43 19.90
CA THR A 163 -7.22 -1.69 20.52
C THR A 163 -8.71 -1.74 20.89
N THR A 164 -9.41 -0.60 20.85
CA THR A 164 -10.84 -0.51 21.12
C THR A 164 -11.74 -0.57 19.88
N LEU A 165 -11.23 -0.38 18.67
CA LEU A 165 -12.06 -0.32 17.45
C LEU A 165 -12.30 -1.69 16.79
N PHE A 166 -11.43 -2.66 16.99
CA PHE A 166 -11.62 -4.03 16.48
C PHE A 166 -12.60 -4.88 17.29
N GLN A 167 -13.16 -4.35 18.39
CA GLN A 167 -14.16 -5.05 19.20
C GLN A 167 -15.60 -4.77 18.77
N TYR A 168 -15.83 -3.96 17.72
CA TYR A 168 -17.18 -3.56 17.29
C TYR A 168 -17.51 -3.88 15.82
N THR A 169 -16.85 -4.85 15.20
CA THR A 169 -17.27 -5.40 13.90
C THR A 169 -17.69 -6.84 14.01
#